data_9e175b6d286f7bd765ac306d27006c0e
#
_entry.id   9e175b6d286f7bd765ac306d27006c0e
#
_cell.length_a   1.000
_cell.length_b   1.000
_cell.length_c   1.000
_cell.angle_alpha   90.00
_cell.angle_beta   90.00
_cell.angle_gamma   90.00
#
_symmetry.space_group_name_H-M   'P 1'
#
loop_
_entity.id
_entity.type
_entity.pdbx_description
1 polymer ?
#
loop_
_entity_poly.entity_id
_entity_poly.type
_entity_poly.pdbx_seq_one_letter_code
_entity_poly.pdbx_strand_id
1 'polypeptide(L)'
;GILTAVVTTWVTYPLLLVPNKDGSKKYYVFGFSIPKMIMYFFWLMWQLVLANIDVLLATTGQELNIDPKVVRFRFKADNPMASVILANSITLTPGTVTMNVTDDGVYEIHALTVGAAAGVLDGGMQKKVADLYGEKFDFAVVESEE
;
A
#
# COMPACT_ATOMS: atom_id res chain seq x y z
N GLY A 1 -5.20 -15.43 -34.93
CA GLY A 1 -5.89 -14.90 -33.73
C GLY A 1 -5.94 -15.87 -32.58
N ILE A 2 -6.65 -17.02 -32.69
CA ILE A 2 -6.86 -17.94 -31.53
C ILE A 2 -5.54 -18.62 -31.13
N LEU A 3 -4.76 -19.10 -32.08
CA LEU A 3 -3.48 -19.78 -31.78
C LEU A 3 -2.49 -18.83 -31.07
N THR A 4 -2.41 -17.58 -31.54
CA THR A 4 -1.54 -16.56 -30.89
C THR A 4 -2.03 -16.24 -29.49
N ALA A 5 -3.33 -16.11 -29.26
CA ALA A 5 -3.89 -15.88 -27.95
C ALA A 5 -3.58 -17.03 -26.98
N VAL A 6 -3.73 -18.29 -27.41
CA VAL A 6 -3.41 -19.47 -26.61
C VAL A 6 -1.93 -19.50 -26.25
N VAL A 7 -1.03 -19.30 -27.22
CA VAL A 7 0.43 -19.30 -27.00
C VAL A 7 0.82 -18.17 -26.07
N THR A 8 0.31 -16.96 -26.29
CA THR A 8 0.59 -15.80 -25.41
C THR A 8 0.12 -16.08 -23.98
N THR A 9 -1.09 -16.59 -23.80
CA THR A 9 -1.63 -16.93 -22.47
C THR A 9 -0.77 -17.99 -21.78
N TRP A 10 -0.38 -19.05 -22.52
CA TRP A 10 0.45 -20.12 -21.98
C TRP A 10 1.82 -19.65 -21.52
N VAL A 11 2.46 -18.74 -22.27
CA VAL A 11 3.76 -18.14 -21.92
C VAL A 11 3.63 -17.14 -20.77
N THR A 12 2.54 -16.35 -20.74
CA THR A 12 2.36 -15.27 -19.75
C THR A 12 1.83 -15.78 -18.42
N TYR A 13 1.05 -16.87 -18.41
CA TYR A 13 0.43 -17.39 -17.18
C TYR A 13 1.41 -17.64 -16.03
N PRO A 14 2.58 -18.29 -16.23
CA PRO A 14 3.57 -18.49 -15.15
C PRO A 14 4.10 -17.18 -14.56
N LEU A 15 4.17 -16.10 -15.36
CA LEU A 15 4.65 -14.77 -14.92
C LEU A 15 3.64 -14.06 -14.01
N LEU A 16 2.36 -14.46 -14.07
CA LEU A 16 1.29 -13.94 -13.21
C LEU A 16 1.21 -14.65 -11.85
N LEU A 17 2.08 -15.64 -11.62
CA LEU A 17 2.14 -16.39 -10.38
C LEU A 17 3.35 -15.93 -9.56
N VAL A 18 3.08 -15.20 -8.47
CA VAL A 18 4.11 -14.70 -7.55
C VAL A 18 4.24 -15.65 -6.38
N PRO A 19 5.44 -16.20 -6.12
CA PRO A 19 5.66 -17.06 -4.96
C PRO A 19 5.60 -16.23 -3.67
N ASN A 20 5.11 -16.82 -2.58
CA ASN A 20 5.28 -16.28 -1.24
C ASN A 20 6.77 -16.26 -0.86
N LYS A 21 7.14 -15.51 0.17
CA LYS A 21 8.51 -15.40 0.70
C LYS A 21 9.16 -16.76 0.95
N ASP A 22 8.39 -17.71 1.47
CA ASP A 22 8.87 -19.08 1.75
C ASP A 22 8.84 -20.01 0.52
N GLY A 23 8.37 -19.53 -0.64
CA GLY A 23 8.22 -20.34 -1.86
C GLY A 23 7.16 -21.45 -1.77
N SER A 24 6.47 -21.59 -0.63
CA SER A 24 5.53 -22.69 -0.37
C SER A 24 4.20 -22.53 -1.11
N LYS A 25 3.79 -21.30 -1.42
CA LYS A 25 2.54 -20.97 -2.11
C LYS A 25 2.79 -20.00 -3.25
N LYS A 26 2.02 -20.14 -4.32
CA LYS A 26 2.00 -19.17 -5.42
C LYS A 26 0.68 -18.44 -5.41
N TYR A 27 0.75 -17.13 -5.50
CA TYR A 27 -0.40 -16.24 -5.55
C TYR A 27 -0.57 -15.68 -6.95
N TYR A 28 -1.80 -15.65 -7.42
CA TYR A 28 -2.11 -15.01 -8.70
C TYR A 28 -2.15 -13.49 -8.51
N VAL A 29 -1.47 -12.74 -9.38
CA VAL A 29 -1.37 -11.26 -9.29
C VAL A 29 -2.75 -10.60 -9.16
N PHE A 30 -3.74 -11.10 -9.89
CA PHE A 30 -5.14 -10.61 -9.83
C PHE A 30 -6.01 -11.43 -8.87
N GLY A 31 -5.41 -12.07 -7.85
CA GLY A 31 -6.11 -12.90 -6.86
C GLY A 31 -6.93 -12.11 -5.84
N PHE A 32 -7.47 -10.96 -6.21
CA PHE A 32 -8.34 -10.11 -5.40
C PHE A 32 -9.79 -10.17 -5.86
N SER A 33 -10.71 -9.79 -4.97
CA SER A 33 -12.13 -9.66 -5.31
C SER A 33 -12.37 -8.38 -6.13
N ILE A 34 -12.87 -8.50 -7.37
CA ILE A 34 -13.15 -7.35 -8.25
C ILE A 34 -14.07 -6.30 -7.58
N PRO A 35 -15.20 -6.65 -6.94
CA PRO A 35 -16.02 -5.66 -6.23
C PRO A 35 -15.27 -4.94 -5.12
N LYS A 36 -14.45 -5.66 -4.34
CA LYS A 36 -13.63 -5.06 -3.28
C LYS A 36 -12.56 -4.14 -3.85
N MET A 37 -11.94 -4.49 -4.99
CA MET A 37 -10.97 -3.64 -5.67
C MET A 37 -11.61 -2.32 -6.14
N ILE A 38 -12.81 -2.37 -6.73
CA ILE A 38 -13.55 -1.18 -7.14
C ILE A 38 -13.85 -0.28 -5.93
N MET A 39 -14.34 -0.86 -4.83
CA MET A 39 -14.59 -0.11 -3.59
C MET A 39 -13.30 0.49 -3.01
N TYR A 40 -12.21 -0.28 -3.02
CA TYR A 40 -10.90 0.18 -2.60
C TYR A 40 -10.40 1.35 -3.45
N PHE A 41 -10.53 1.27 -4.77
CA PHE A 41 -10.14 2.31 -5.70
C PHE A 41 -10.87 3.64 -5.41
N PHE A 42 -12.19 3.63 -5.28
CA PHE A 42 -12.95 4.85 -4.97
C PHE A 42 -12.60 5.42 -3.59
N TRP A 43 -12.40 4.54 -2.61
CA TRP A 43 -11.95 4.97 -1.30
C TRP A 43 -10.55 5.61 -1.36
N LEU A 44 -9.61 5.00 -2.10
CA LEU A 44 -8.26 5.54 -2.27
C LEU A 44 -8.32 6.90 -2.99
N MET A 45 -9.14 7.05 -4.04
CA MET A 45 -9.32 8.35 -4.71
C MET A 45 -9.80 9.42 -3.75
N TRP A 46 -10.73 9.08 -2.85
CA TRP A 46 -11.18 10.00 -1.81
C TRP A 46 -10.04 10.39 -0.85
N GLN A 47 -9.24 9.43 -0.41
CA GLN A 47 -8.07 9.71 0.43
C GLN A 47 -7.05 10.62 -0.28
N LEU A 48 -6.82 10.42 -1.58
CA LEU A 48 -5.96 11.30 -2.37
C LEU A 48 -6.46 12.74 -2.39
N VAL A 49 -7.77 12.97 -2.51
CA VAL A 49 -8.36 14.31 -2.46
C VAL A 49 -8.11 14.96 -1.09
N LEU A 50 -8.36 14.22 0.00
CA LEU A 50 -8.14 14.74 1.37
C LEU A 50 -6.66 15.07 1.61
N ALA A 51 -5.74 14.18 1.21
CA ALA A 51 -4.32 14.40 1.37
C ALA A 51 -3.79 15.58 0.52
N ASN A 52 -4.34 15.81 -0.68
CA ASN A 52 -4.01 16.99 -1.48
C ASN A 52 -4.42 18.28 -0.77
N ILE A 53 -5.59 18.29 -0.13
CA ILE A 53 -6.06 19.45 0.66
C ILE A 53 -5.14 19.68 1.86
N ASP A 54 -4.76 18.61 2.58
CA ASP A 54 -3.86 18.70 3.74
C ASP A 54 -2.50 19.30 3.35
N VAL A 55 -1.86 18.79 2.30
CA VAL A 55 -0.58 19.31 1.80
C VAL A 55 -0.72 20.74 1.28
N LEU A 56 -1.82 21.07 0.58
CA LEU A 56 -2.07 22.42 0.12
C LEU A 56 -2.15 23.41 1.29
N LEU A 57 -2.92 23.05 2.33
CA LEU A 57 -3.04 23.90 3.54
C LEU A 57 -1.72 24.01 4.30
N ALA A 58 -0.95 22.93 4.38
CA ALA A 58 0.36 22.93 5.04
C ALA A 58 1.39 23.83 4.32
N THR A 59 1.27 23.99 2.99
CA THR A 59 2.23 24.74 2.17
C THR A 59 1.81 26.17 1.90
N THR A 60 0.49 26.49 1.94
CA THR A 60 -0.05 27.83 1.65
C THR A 60 -0.46 28.62 2.88
N GLY A 61 -0.41 28.00 4.08
CA GLY A 61 -0.68 28.66 5.35
C GLY A 61 0.32 29.77 5.68
N GLN A 62 -0.06 30.71 6.56
CA GLN A 62 0.83 31.78 7.04
C GLN A 62 2.05 31.25 7.78
N GLU A 63 1.93 30.08 8.40
CA GLU A 63 3.05 29.30 8.96
C GLU A 63 3.13 27.98 8.21
N LEU A 64 4.33 27.66 7.69
CA LEU A 64 4.57 26.37 7.05
C LEU A 64 4.45 25.26 8.11
N ASN A 65 3.38 24.50 8.05
CA ASN A 65 3.14 23.39 8.95
C ASN A 65 3.73 22.09 8.38
N ILE A 66 5.03 22.15 8.06
CA ILE A 66 5.81 21.05 7.51
C ILE A 66 6.67 20.50 8.65
N ASP A 67 6.44 19.26 9.02
CA ASP A 67 7.20 18.54 10.06
C ASP A 67 7.55 17.14 9.51
N PRO A 68 8.59 17.07 8.65
CA PRO A 68 8.95 15.83 7.99
C PRO A 68 9.54 14.83 8.99
N LYS A 69 9.01 13.63 8.97
CA LYS A 69 9.48 12.54 9.82
C LYS A 69 9.39 11.18 9.13
N VAL A 70 10.18 10.26 9.64
CA VAL A 70 10.12 8.86 9.25
C VAL A 70 9.29 8.10 10.29
N VAL A 71 8.21 7.48 9.82
CA VAL A 71 7.38 6.61 10.66
C VAL A 71 7.55 5.17 10.23
N ARG A 72 7.43 4.25 11.20
CA ARG A 72 7.57 2.83 10.98
C ARG A 72 6.35 2.08 11.49
N PHE A 73 5.87 1.14 10.70
CA PHE A 73 4.84 0.19 11.12
C PHE A 73 5.15 -1.18 10.55
N ARG A 74 4.61 -2.21 11.18
CA ARG A 74 4.62 -3.58 10.68
C ARG A 74 3.26 -3.93 10.11
N PHE A 75 3.28 -4.48 8.90
CA PHE A 75 2.11 -5.11 8.29
C PHE A 75 2.56 -6.41 7.63
N LYS A 76 1.97 -7.52 8.06
CA LYS A 76 2.25 -8.84 7.50
C LYS A 76 1.08 -9.31 6.64
N ALA A 77 1.39 -9.73 5.43
CA ALA A 77 0.48 -10.40 4.53
C ALA A 77 1.19 -11.59 3.90
N ASP A 78 0.49 -12.71 3.77
CA ASP A 78 1.02 -13.90 3.10
C ASP A 78 1.14 -13.68 1.60
N ASN A 79 0.22 -12.89 1.03
CA ASN A 79 0.21 -12.52 -0.38
C ASN A 79 1.15 -11.33 -0.64
N PRO A 80 2.23 -11.49 -1.41
CA PRO A 80 3.16 -10.40 -1.71
C PRO A 80 2.50 -9.19 -2.40
N MET A 81 1.42 -9.43 -3.16
CA MET A 81 0.69 -8.36 -3.85
C MET A 81 0.00 -7.40 -2.88
N ALA A 82 -0.42 -7.86 -1.70
CA ALA A 82 -0.97 -7.00 -0.66
C ALA A 82 0.08 -5.97 -0.21
N SER A 83 1.32 -6.42 0.01
CA SER A 83 2.44 -5.53 0.38
C SER A 83 2.76 -4.50 -0.72
N VAL A 84 2.78 -4.94 -1.99
CA VAL A 84 3.04 -4.07 -3.14
C VAL A 84 1.94 -3.00 -3.28
N ILE A 85 0.66 -3.40 -3.19
CA ILE A 85 -0.46 -2.45 -3.30
C ILE A 85 -0.45 -1.47 -2.13
N LEU A 86 -0.16 -1.92 -0.90
CA LEU A 86 -0.06 -1.03 0.25
C LEU A 86 1.04 0.01 0.06
N ALA A 87 2.26 -0.40 -0.28
CA ALA A 87 3.39 0.49 -0.48
C ALA A 87 3.13 1.53 -1.57
N ASN A 88 2.54 1.11 -2.69
CA ASN A 88 2.17 2.00 -3.79
C ASN A 88 1.04 2.96 -3.40
N SER A 89 0.03 2.50 -2.66
CA SER A 89 -1.09 3.35 -2.22
C SER A 89 -0.62 4.44 -1.25
N ILE A 90 0.30 4.12 -0.34
CA ILE A 90 0.94 5.09 0.56
C ILE A 90 1.73 6.12 -0.27
N THR A 91 2.54 5.67 -1.23
CA THR A 91 3.35 6.56 -2.07
C THR A 91 2.49 7.42 -3.01
N LEU A 92 1.34 6.93 -3.47
CA LEU A 92 0.37 7.71 -4.24
C LEU A 92 -0.28 8.82 -3.42
N THR A 93 -0.37 8.66 -2.11
CA THR A 93 -1.00 9.66 -1.22
C THR A 93 -0.04 10.85 -1.05
N PRO A 94 -0.44 12.08 -1.43
CA PRO A 94 0.38 13.26 -1.26
C PRO A 94 0.89 13.44 0.17
N GLY A 95 2.16 13.80 0.31
CA GLY A 95 2.81 13.99 1.61
C GLY A 95 3.37 12.71 2.23
N THR A 96 3.29 11.55 1.54
CA THR A 96 3.90 10.30 2.02
C THR A 96 4.69 9.58 0.93
N VAL A 97 5.80 8.97 1.31
CA VAL A 97 6.64 8.14 0.42
C VAL A 97 7.10 6.89 1.17
N THR A 98 6.82 5.74 0.60
CA THR A 98 7.39 4.48 1.08
C THR A 98 8.86 4.41 0.68
N MET A 99 9.76 4.47 1.66
CA MET A 99 11.20 4.42 1.43
C MET A 99 11.71 2.98 1.39
N ASN A 100 11.20 2.13 2.26
CA ASN A 100 11.64 0.76 2.38
C ASN A 100 10.53 -0.15 2.91
N VAL A 101 10.57 -1.42 2.51
CA VAL A 101 9.75 -2.49 3.07
C VAL A 101 10.67 -3.68 3.32
N THR A 102 10.88 -4.01 4.58
CA THR A 102 11.75 -5.12 4.97
C THR A 102 11.08 -6.47 4.76
N ASP A 103 11.89 -7.53 4.75
CA ASP A 103 11.38 -8.90 4.65
C ASP A 103 10.49 -9.31 5.85
N ASP A 104 10.68 -8.69 7.01
CA ASP A 104 9.84 -8.90 8.19
C ASP A 104 8.51 -8.14 8.15
N GLY A 105 8.25 -7.41 7.05
CA GLY A 105 7.03 -6.64 6.85
C GLY A 105 7.02 -5.30 7.59
N VAL A 106 8.18 -4.74 7.92
CA VAL A 106 8.29 -3.38 8.45
C VAL A 106 8.39 -2.40 7.29
N TYR A 107 7.51 -1.41 7.31
CA TYR A 107 7.46 -0.30 6.36
C TYR A 107 8.10 0.92 6.98
N GLU A 108 9.00 1.57 6.23
CA GLU A 108 9.59 2.85 6.56
C GLU A 108 9.02 3.90 5.61
N ILE A 109 8.27 4.84 6.17
CA ILE A 109 7.53 5.84 5.42
C ILE A 109 8.03 7.22 5.80
N HIS A 110 8.44 8.00 4.81
CA HIS A 110 8.65 9.43 4.99
C HIS A 110 7.31 10.15 4.89
N ALA A 111 6.94 10.90 5.91
CA ALA A 111 5.74 11.73 5.96
C ALA A 111 6.13 13.21 6.08
N LEU A 112 5.51 14.07 5.27
CA LEU A 112 5.80 15.49 5.17
C LEU A 112 5.17 16.31 6.31
N THR A 113 4.02 15.86 6.81
CA THR A 113 3.23 16.54 7.83
C THR A 113 2.84 15.60 8.95
N VAL A 114 2.49 16.14 10.12
CA VAL A 114 1.96 15.34 11.23
C VAL A 114 0.68 14.61 10.84
N GLY A 115 -0.18 15.27 10.03
CA GLY A 115 -1.43 14.67 9.52
C GLY A 115 -1.16 13.48 8.61
N ALA A 116 -0.19 13.61 7.69
CA ALA A 116 0.22 12.52 6.80
C ALA A 116 0.79 11.33 7.59
N ALA A 117 1.64 11.59 8.61
CA ALA A 117 2.16 10.55 9.49
C ALA A 117 1.05 9.82 10.26
N ALA A 118 0.11 10.58 10.86
CA ALA A 118 -1.02 10.01 11.58
C ALA A 118 -1.91 9.15 10.68
N GLY A 119 -2.19 9.62 9.45
CA GLY A 119 -2.99 8.88 8.46
C GLY A 119 -2.37 7.56 8.00
N VAL A 120 -1.03 7.45 8.03
CA VAL A 120 -0.34 6.18 7.76
C VAL A 120 -0.40 5.24 8.98
N LEU A 121 -0.32 5.79 10.18
CA LEU A 121 -0.26 5.03 11.44
C LEU A 121 -1.64 4.62 11.97
N ASP A 122 -2.75 5.11 11.40
CA ASP A 122 -4.12 4.77 11.84
C ASP A 122 -4.53 3.34 11.48
N GLY A 123 -3.80 2.68 10.58
CA GLY A 123 -4.07 1.30 10.14
C GLY A 123 -5.24 1.16 9.16
N GLY A 124 -5.89 2.25 8.77
CA GLY A 124 -7.06 2.23 7.89
C GLY A 124 -6.79 1.67 6.51
N MET A 125 -5.68 2.11 5.89
CA MET A 125 -5.25 1.63 4.57
C MET A 125 -4.81 0.18 4.64
N GLN A 126 -4.04 -0.21 5.65
CA GLN A 126 -3.55 -1.56 5.89
C GLN A 126 -4.73 -2.54 6.03
N LYS A 127 -5.75 -2.16 6.80
CA LYS A 127 -6.96 -2.96 6.96
C LYS A 127 -7.70 -3.17 5.64
N LYS A 128 -7.87 -2.12 4.85
CA LYS A 128 -8.55 -2.23 3.54
C LYS A 128 -7.78 -3.10 2.55
N VAL A 129 -6.45 -3.06 2.57
CA VAL A 129 -5.62 -3.93 1.74
C VAL A 129 -5.71 -5.39 2.23
N ALA A 130 -5.69 -5.62 3.54
CA ALA A 130 -5.93 -6.96 4.09
C ALA A 130 -7.30 -7.52 3.66
N ASP A 131 -8.35 -6.72 3.78
CA ASP A 131 -9.71 -7.09 3.36
C ASP A 131 -9.81 -7.39 1.85
N LEU A 132 -9.05 -6.65 1.01
CA LEU A 132 -9.02 -6.81 -0.44
C LEU A 132 -8.53 -8.20 -0.85
N TYR A 133 -7.47 -8.67 -0.19
CA TYR A 133 -6.85 -9.97 -0.45
C TYR A 133 -7.36 -11.10 0.45
N GLY A 134 -8.22 -10.80 1.43
CA GLY A 134 -8.72 -11.79 2.40
C GLY A 134 -7.64 -12.24 3.38
N GLU A 135 -6.66 -11.39 3.63
CA GLU A 135 -5.59 -11.61 4.60
C GLU A 135 -6.04 -11.31 6.02
N LYS A 136 -5.35 -11.90 6.99
CA LYS A 136 -5.52 -11.49 8.38
C LYS A 136 -4.94 -10.10 8.59
N PHE A 137 -5.67 -9.25 9.30
CA PHE A 137 -5.18 -7.93 9.67
C PHE A 137 -4.15 -8.08 10.80
N ASP A 138 -2.87 -8.01 10.45
CA ASP A 138 -1.73 -8.01 11.38
C ASP A 138 -0.96 -6.70 11.21
N PHE A 139 -1.28 -5.73 12.07
CA PHE A 139 -0.74 -4.39 12.04
C PHE A 139 -0.25 -3.98 13.42
N ALA A 140 0.94 -3.40 13.48
CA ALA A 140 1.50 -2.83 14.70
C ALA A 140 2.37 -1.61 14.35
N VAL A 141 2.21 -0.52 15.09
CA VAL A 141 3.13 0.61 15.02
C VAL A 141 4.45 0.21 15.68
N VAL A 142 5.55 0.47 14.97
CA VAL A 142 6.91 0.29 15.49
C VAL A 142 7.39 1.67 15.91
N GLU A 143 7.87 1.81 17.15
CA GLU A 143 8.37 3.09 17.63
C GLU A 143 9.40 3.66 16.65
N SER A 144 9.19 4.90 16.22
CA SER A 144 10.19 5.66 15.50
C SER A 144 11.25 6.04 16.53
N GLU A 145 12.48 5.60 16.33
CA GLU A 145 13.62 6.24 17.00
C GLU A 145 13.62 7.72 16.57
N GLU A 146 13.54 8.63 17.56
CA GLU A 146 13.64 10.07 17.38
C GLU A 146 15.03 10.45 16.81
#